data_4c285ec0f5fdfde8c8b08f3a9f2ab4b3
#
_entry.id   4c285ec0f5fdfde8c8b08f3a9f2ab4b3
#
_cell.length_a   1.000
_cell.length_b   1.000
_cell.length_c   1.000
_cell.angle_alpha   90.00
_cell.angle_beta   90.00
_cell.angle_gamma   90.00
#
_symmetry.space_group_name_H-M   'P 1'
#
loop_
_entity.id
_entity.type
_entity.pdbx_description
1 polymer ?
#
loop_
_entity_poly.entity_id
_entity_poly.type
_entity_poly.pdbx_seq_one_letter_code
_entity_poly.pdbx_strand_id
1 'polypeptide(L)'
;MKLDWKQPVVIATGLMFIIIAILFEPVFFGGKTFGSPDSLSPKAIGIALNELSDTSGELPQWQPWVFSGMPTAEAFTSLSKLYFPQYLFKLFFLPGMMIQLLHLLFAGIGGFLLLRHFKCSEWAAGLGAAAFMITPYMVTMVVFGHGSQMMTAAYIPWIVWFTVRLWQNPSTWNMGWLALLLGFQLQRAHAQIAYYTWMLIGAYSLLVLINGIRIKGDRSILGKGFGLFVFACILGVGLSLLIYLPAMECTPFSVRGGSANGIYSMAGK
;
A
#
# COMPACT_ATOMS: atom_id res chain seq x y z
N MET A 1 -18.35 14.47 26.06
CA MET A 1 -17.05 15.17 25.91
C MET A 1 -16.56 14.97 24.48
N LYS A 2 -16.66 16.00 23.63
CA LYS A 2 -16.09 15.93 22.28
C LYS A 2 -14.57 15.97 22.47
N LEU A 3 -13.90 14.81 22.27
CA LEU A 3 -12.44 14.79 22.24
C LEU A 3 -11.99 15.70 21.10
N ASP A 4 -11.23 16.73 21.42
CA ASP A 4 -10.55 17.53 20.42
C ASP A 4 -9.36 16.71 19.88
N TRP A 5 -9.59 15.95 18.83
CA TRP A 5 -8.61 15.08 18.17
C TRP A 5 -7.49 15.84 17.47
N LYS A 6 -7.68 17.15 17.28
CA LYS A 6 -6.76 17.93 16.43
C LYS A 6 -5.38 18.12 17.07
N GLN A 7 -5.34 18.51 18.34
CA GLN A 7 -4.06 18.78 19.01
C GLN A 7 -3.20 17.52 19.19
N PRO A 8 -3.72 16.39 19.74
CA PRO A 8 -2.92 15.18 19.90
C PRO A 8 -2.41 14.58 18.60
N VAL A 9 -3.21 14.64 17.52
CA VAL A 9 -2.79 14.15 16.19
C VAL A 9 -1.65 15.00 15.64
N VAL A 10 -1.75 16.33 15.73
CA VAL A 10 -0.69 17.25 15.26
C VAL A 10 0.60 17.03 16.02
N ILE A 11 0.54 16.92 17.36
CA ILE A 11 1.72 16.67 18.19
C ILE A 11 2.36 15.32 17.85
N ALA A 12 1.55 14.25 17.77
CA ALA A 12 2.03 12.92 17.42
C ALA A 12 2.67 12.89 16.03
N THR A 13 2.04 13.53 15.05
CA THR A 13 2.58 13.66 13.68
C THR A 13 3.91 14.42 13.68
N GLY A 14 4.01 15.52 14.42
CA GLY A 14 5.25 16.30 14.54
C GLY A 14 6.39 15.49 15.16
N LEU A 15 6.11 14.76 16.24
CA LEU A 15 7.09 13.87 16.89
C LEU A 15 7.53 12.73 15.96
N MET A 16 6.60 12.09 15.26
CA MET A 16 6.92 11.04 14.29
C MET A 16 7.75 11.58 13.12
N PHE A 17 7.45 12.79 12.64
CA PHE A 17 8.25 13.43 11.61
C PHE A 17 9.68 13.70 12.10
N ILE A 18 9.85 14.19 13.32
CA ILE A 18 11.17 14.42 13.93
C ILE A 18 11.95 13.09 14.02
N ILE A 19 11.30 12.00 14.45
CA ILE A 19 11.94 10.67 14.51
C ILE A 19 12.44 10.26 13.14
N ILE A 20 11.62 10.41 12.08
CA ILE A 20 12.01 10.08 10.70
C ILE A 20 13.15 11.00 10.25
N ALA A 21 13.08 12.30 10.54
CA ALA A 21 14.11 13.26 10.13
C ALA A 21 15.47 12.96 10.80
N ILE A 22 15.48 12.53 12.06
CA ILE A 22 16.70 12.11 12.76
C ILE A 22 17.22 10.79 12.20
N LEU A 23 16.34 9.78 12.01
CA LEU A 23 16.72 8.46 11.54
C LEU A 23 17.27 8.48 10.10
N PHE A 24 16.73 9.36 9.28
CA PHE A 24 17.09 9.52 7.87
C PHE A 24 17.74 10.90 7.59
N GLU A 25 18.47 11.44 8.57
CA GLU A 25 19.16 12.73 8.47
C GLU A 25 19.96 12.89 7.17
N PRO A 26 20.76 11.90 6.70
CA PRO A 26 21.53 12.06 5.46
C PRO A 26 20.66 12.23 4.21
N VAL A 27 19.41 11.76 4.24
CA VAL A 27 18.47 11.94 3.13
C VAL A 27 17.83 13.32 3.17
N PHE A 28 17.43 13.80 4.38
CA PHE A 28 16.76 15.08 4.54
C PHE A 28 17.70 16.28 4.32
N PHE A 29 18.91 16.20 4.88
CA PHE A 29 19.83 17.34 4.97
C PHE A 29 21.12 17.13 4.18
N GLY A 30 21.48 15.88 3.87
CA GLY A 30 22.72 15.53 3.19
C GLY A 30 22.60 15.29 1.68
N GLY A 31 21.38 15.39 1.11
CA GLY A 31 21.14 15.11 -0.31
C GLY A 31 21.48 13.67 -0.73
N LYS A 32 21.63 12.75 0.24
CA LYS A 32 21.98 11.34 -0.01
C LYS A 32 20.76 10.50 -0.30
N THR A 33 20.97 9.36 -0.95
CA THR A 33 19.95 8.33 -1.16
C THR A 33 20.53 6.96 -0.85
N PHE A 34 19.68 5.97 -0.60
CA PHE A 34 20.16 4.60 -0.42
C PHE A 34 20.54 3.98 -1.76
N GLY A 35 21.70 3.34 -1.79
CA GLY A 35 22.28 2.71 -2.99
C GLY A 35 22.40 1.19 -2.82
N SER A 36 21.33 0.51 -2.42
CA SER A 36 21.35 -0.95 -2.36
C SER A 36 21.37 -1.57 -3.76
N PRO A 37 21.97 -2.75 -3.95
CA PRO A 37 21.96 -3.46 -5.24
C PRO A 37 20.55 -3.63 -5.79
N ASP A 38 19.58 -3.94 -4.94
CA ASP A 38 18.18 -4.16 -5.32
C ASP A 38 17.43 -2.89 -5.76
N SER A 39 18.00 -1.70 -5.47
CA SER A 39 17.47 -0.43 -5.95
C SER A 39 18.15 0.08 -7.22
N LEU A 40 19.39 -0.31 -7.47
CA LEU A 40 20.19 0.20 -8.59
C LEU A 40 19.73 -0.38 -9.94
N SER A 41 19.54 -1.70 -10.02
CA SER A 41 19.12 -2.36 -11.26
C SER A 41 17.74 -1.88 -11.74
N PRO A 42 16.67 -1.89 -10.92
CA PRO A 42 15.38 -1.33 -11.32
C PRO A 42 15.43 0.16 -11.69
N LYS A 43 16.33 0.92 -11.05
CA LYS A 43 16.51 2.35 -11.34
C LYS A 43 17.08 2.58 -12.74
N ALA A 44 18.10 1.81 -13.14
CA ALA A 44 18.68 1.89 -14.48
C ALA A 44 17.65 1.54 -15.56
N ILE A 45 16.89 0.48 -15.37
CA ILE A 45 15.80 0.10 -16.27
C ILE A 45 14.72 1.18 -16.32
N GLY A 46 14.35 1.75 -15.16
CA GLY A 46 13.38 2.84 -15.08
C GLY A 46 13.81 4.09 -15.85
N ILE A 47 15.10 4.43 -15.85
CA ILE A 47 15.65 5.53 -16.65
C ILE A 47 15.48 5.25 -18.13
N ALA A 48 15.91 4.08 -18.61
CA ALA A 48 15.78 3.70 -20.01
C ALA A 48 14.31 3.67 -20.49
N LEU A 49 13.39 3.15 -19.66
CA LEU A 49 11.96 3.16 -19.97
C LEU A 49 11.36 4.57 -20.00
N ASN A 50 11.85 5.48 -19.15
CA ASN A 50 11.41 6.87 -19.18
C ASN A 50 11.89 7.58 -20.44
N GLU A 51 13.14 7.39 -20.85
CA GLU A 51 13.68 7.92 -22.10
C GLU A 51 12.89 7.45 -23.31
N LEU A 52 12.54 6.16 -23.36
CA LEU A 52 11.68 5.62 -24.41
C LEU A 52 10.28 6.23 -24.37
N SER A 53 9.69 6.37 -23.20
CA SER A 53 8.36 6.97 -23.01
C SER A 53 8.35 8.44 -23.45
N ASP A 54 9.41 9.18 -23.10
CA ASP A 54 9.53 10.60 -23.46
C ASP A 54 9.72 10.80 -24.97
N THR A 55 10.39 9.84 -25.64
CA THR A 55 10.63 9.87 -27.09
C THR A 55 9.40 9.43 -27.89
N SER A 56 8.68 8.39 -27.43
CA SER A 56 7.53 7.83 -28.14
C SER A 56 6.19 8.49 -27.79
N GLY A 57 6.12 9.20 -26.66
CA GLY A 57 4.87 9.72 -26.08
C GLY A 57 3.99 8.65 -25.44
N GLU A 58 4.41 7.39 -25.45
CA GLU A 58 3.65 6.26 -24.93
C GLU A 58 4.40 5.53 -23.81
N LEU A 59 3.67 4.85 -22.94
CA LEU A 59 4.25 3.97 -21.93
C LEU A 59 4.75 2.68 -22.61
N PRO A 60 6.09 2.37 -22.57
CA PRO A 60 6.62 1.16 -23.16
C PRO A 60 5.98 -0.07 -22.54
N GLN A 61 5.40 -0.95 -23.36
CA GLN A 61 4.75 -2.18 -22.88
C GLN A 61 5.72 -3.34 -22.72
N TRP A 62 6.91 -3.23 -23.32
CA TRP A 62 7.93 -4.27 -23.34
C TRP A 62 9.30 -3.72 -23.00
N GLN A 63 10.07 -4.44 -22.19
CA GLN A 63 11.48 -4.18 -21.90
C GLN A 63 12.36 -5.35 -22.38
N PRO A 64 13.30 -5.11 -23.27
CA PRO A 64 14.12 -6.18 -23.85
C PRO A 64 15.33 -6.59 -23.00
N TRP A 65 15.69 -5.81 -21.97
CA TRP A 65 16.99 -5.93 -21.29
C TRP A 65 17.03 -6.96 -20.15
N VAL A 66 15.89 -7.47 -19.71
CA VAL A 66 15.80 -8.40 -18.58
C VAL A 66 15.19 -9.70 -19.06
N PHE A 67 15.83 -10.83 -18.73
CA PHE A 67 15.37 -12.18 -19.09
C PHE A 67 15.07 -12.38 -20.58
N SER A 68 15.84 -11.76 -21.47
CA SER A 68 15.61 -11.76 -22.95
C SER A 68 14.31 -11.08 -23.36
N GLY A 69 13.76 -10.25 -22.51
CA GLY A 69 12.54 -9.49 -22.71
C GLY A 69 11.39 -9.92 -21.82
N MET A 70 10.69 -8.92 -21.27
CA MET A 70 9.50 -9.16 -20.46
C MET A 70 8.54 -7.97 -20.53
N PRO A 71 7.23 -8.17 -20.23
CA PRO A 71 6.28 -7.08 -20.13
C PRO A 71 6.69 -6.06 -19.06
N THR A 72 6.57 -4.78 -19.37
CA THR A 72 6.93 -3.70 -18.47
C THR A 72 6.05 -3.66 -17.21
N ALA A 73 4.78 -4.08 -17.34
CA ALA A 73 3.86 -4.15 -16.22
C ALA A 73 4.32 -5.15 -15.13
N GLU A 74 5.01 -6.23 -15.51
CA GLU A 74 5.54 -7.22 -14.56
C GLU A 74 6.90 -6.81 -13.98
N ALA A 75 7.60 -5.90 -14.63
CA ALA A 75 8.96 -5.51 -14.26
C ALA A 75 9.06 -4.58 -13.06
N PHE A 76 7.97 -4.19 -12.44
CA PHE A 76 7.89 -3.25 -11.30
C PHE A 76 8.47 -1.84 -11.58
N THR A 77 9.04 -1.62 -12.74
CA THR A 77 9.79 -0.39 -13.08
C THR A 77 8.90 0.76 -13.52
N SER A 78 7.77 0.48 -14.18
CA SER A 78 6.80 1.49 -14.60
C SER A 78 5.59 1.62 -13.67
N LEU A 79 5.46 0.76 -12.67
CA LEU A 79 4.34 0.76 -11.74
C LEU A 79 4.20 2.05 -10.94
N SER A 80 5.28 2.80 -10.76
CA SER A 80 5.22 4.12 -10.16
C SER A 80 4.33 5.08 -10.96
N LYS A 81 4.24 4.95 -12.28
CA LYS A 81 3.34 5.78 -13.12
C LYS A 81 1.87 5.45 -12.92
N LEU A 82 1.54 4.23 -12.49
CA LEU A 82 0.17 3.75 -12.24
C LEU A 82 -0.25 3.91 -10.77
N TYR A 83 0.63 4.40 -9.91
CA TYR A 83 0.31 4.73 -8.53
C TYR A 83 -0.22 6.15 -8.45
N PHE A 84 -1.53 6.33 -8.45
CA PHE A 84 -2.15 7.64 -8.55
C PHE A 84 -1.74 8.64 -7.44
N PRO A 85 -1.56 8.26 -6.17
CA PRO A 85 -1.12 9.21 -5.16
C PRO A 85 0.23 9.87 -5.44
N GLN A 86 1.12 9.26 -6.27
CA GLN A 86 2.40 9.89 -6.62
C GLN A 86 2.24 11.21 -7.38
N TYR A 87 1.16 11.38 -8.14
CA TYR A 87 0.94 12.62 -8.89
C TYR A 87 0.71 13.80 -7.95
N LEU A 88 0.11 13.57 -6.78
CA LEU A 88 0.03 14.57 -5.73
C LEU A 88 1.42 14.96 -5.21
N PHE A 89 2.31 13.98 -4.99
CA PHE A 89 3.68 14.25 -4.56
C PHE A 89 4.51 14.96 -5.63
N LYS A 90 4.29 14.64 -6.91
CA LYS A 90 4.94 15.33 -8.04
C LYS A 90 4.57 16.81 -8.10
N LEU A 91 3.35 17.16 -7.73
CA LEU A 91 2.91 18.56 -7.65
C LEU A 91 3.79 19.39 -6.69
N PHE A 92 4.33 18.76 -5.66
CA PHE A 92 5.24 19.36 -4.68
C PHE A 92 6.72 19.12 -5.01
N PHE A 93 7.06 18.59 -6.19
CA PHE A 93 8.42 18.30 -6.63
C PHE A 93 9.22 17.40 -5.68
N LEU A 94 8.56 16.50 -4.96
CA LEU A 94 9.20 15.65 -3.97
C LEU A 94 10.01 14.52 -4.64
N PRO A 95 11.29 14.32 -4.22
CA PRO A 95 12.08 13.19 -4.68
C PRO A 95 11.46 11.86 -4.30
N GLY A 96 11.71 10.80 -5.09
CA GLY A 96 11.14 9.47 -4.85
C GLY A 96 11.46 8.89 -3.47
N MET A 97 12.63 9.19 -2.92
CA MET A 97 13.00 8.78 -1.56
C MET A 97 12.13 9.48 -0.51
N MET A 98 11.87 10.76 -0.69
CA MET A 98 11.01 11.52 0.22
C MET A 98 9.57 10.99 0.21
N ILE A 99 9.08 10.53 -0.94
CA ILE A 99 7.77 9.87 -1.04
C ILE A 99 7.73 8.60 -0.16
N GLN A 100 8.81 7.81 -0.13
CA GLN A 100 8.88 6.64 0.75
C GLN A 100 8.87 7.04 2.23
N LEU A 101 9.65 8.05 2.62
CA LEU A 101 9.68 8.53 4.01
C LEU A 101 8.32 9.10 4.45
N LEU A 102 7.60 9.77 3.54
CA LEU A 102 6.24 10.23 3.82
C LEU A 102 5.24 9.06 3.99
N HIS A 103 5.48 7.91 3.35
CA HIS A 103 4.66 6.72 3.61
C HIS A 103 4.95 6.09 4.98
N LEU A 104 6.18 6.21 5.51
CA LEU A 104 6.44 5.85 6.92
C LEU A 104 5.61 6.74 7.86
N LEU A 105 5.63 8.06 7.64
CA LEU A 105 4.82 8.99 8.42
C LEU A 105 3.32 8.70 8.29
N PHE A 106 2.85 8.42 7.07
CA PHE A 106 1.48 8.00 6.80
C PHE A 106 1.11 6.74 7.59
N ALA A 107 1.98 5.74 7.63
CA ALA A 107 1.80 4.53 8.44
C ALA A 107 1.65 4.85 9.93
N GLY A 108 2.52 5.72 10.46
CA GLY A 108 2.46 6.17 11.84
C GLY A 108 1.16 6.89 12.18
N ILE A 109 0.74 7.85 11.34
CA ILE A 109 -0.52 8.58 11.54
C ILE A 109 -1.71 7.61 11.54
N GLY A 110 -1.76 6.67 10.59
CA GLY A 110 -2.80 5.64 10.54
C GLY A 110 -2.83 4.77 11.79
N GLY A 111 -1.66 4.33 12.27
CA GLY A 111 -1.51 3.58 13.52
C GLY A 111 -2.00 4.36 14.73
N PHE A 112 -1.64 5.64 14.83
CA PHE A 112 -2.12 6.51 15.91
C PHE A 112 -3.65 6.64 15.91
N LEU A 113 -4.25 6.94 14.78
CA LEU A 113 -5.70 7.09 14.65
C LEU A 113 -6.45 5.79 14.94
N LEU A 114 -5.92 4.66 14.49
CA LEU A 114 -6.47 3.33 14.78
C LEU A 114 -6.45 3.04 16.28
N LEU A 115 -5.32 3.24 16.95
CA LEU A 115 -5.17 2.99 18.39
C LEU A 115 -6.03 3.95 19.21
N ARG A 116 -6.12 5.22 18.82
CA ARG A 116 -7.05 6.18 19.44
C ARG A 116 -8.51 5.79 19.26
N HIS A 117 -8.84 5.23 18.10
CA HIS A 117 -10.19 4.71 17.86
C HIS A 117 -10.54 3.57 18.82
N PHE A 118 -9.57 2.73 19.17
CA PHE A 118 -9.71 1.70 20.22
C PHE A 118 -9.57 2.23 21.66
N LYS A 119 -9.62 3.56 21.85
CA LYS A 119 -9.57 4.23 23.13
C LYS A 119 -8.25 4.07 23.90
N CYS A 120 -7.16 3.71 23.25
CA CYS A 120 -5.84 3.79 23.86
C CYS A 120 -5.53 5.24 24.29
N SER A 121 -4.75 5.43 25.36
CA SER A 121 -4.29 6.78 25.74
C SER A 121 -3.45 7.40 24.61
N GLU A 122 -3.27 8.73 24.63
CA GLU A 122 -2.48 9.42 23.61
C GLU A 122 -1.04 8.94 23.58
N TRP A 123 -0.44 8.73 24.73
CA TRP A 123 0.92 8.22 24.86
C TRP A 123 1.05 6.79 24.35
N ALA A 124 0.11 5.90 24.72
CA ALA A 124 0.12 4.52 24.24
C ALA A 124 -0.10 4.44 22.71
N ALA A 125 -1.00 5.27 22.18
CA ALA A 125 -1.25 5.35 20.75
C ALA A 125 -0.03 5.93 20.01
N GLY A 126 0.61 6.97 20.55
CA GLY A 126 1.83 7.56 20.00
C GLY A 126 2.99 6.57 19.96
N LEU A 127 3.24 5.89 21.09
CA LEU A 127 4.30 4.87 21.16
C LEU A 127 4.05 3.70 20.22
N GLY A 128 2.83 3.14 20.23
CA GLY A 128 2.47 2.02 19.34
C GLY A 128 2.55 2.38 17.86
N ALA A 129 2.13 3.59 17.50
CA ALA A 129 2.22 4.09 16.13
C ALA A 129 3.68 4.33 15.69
N ALA A 130 4.49 4.94 16.55
CA ALA A 130 5.92 5.10 16.29
C ALA A 130 6.62 3.74 16.18
N ALA A 131 6.34 2.80 17.09
CA ALA A 131 6.89 1.45 17.04
C ALA A 131 6.54 0.73 15.72
N PHE A 132 5.29 0.84 15.22
CA PHE A 132 4.91 0.31 13.92
C PHE A 132 5.67 0.99 12.78
N MET A 133 5.74 2.32 12.79
CA MET A 133 6.38 3.14 11.77
C MET A 133 7.87 2.82 11.58
N ILE A 134 8.61 2.62 12.69
CA ILE A 134 10.05 2.36 12.70
C ILE A 134 10.41 0.90 12.98
N THR A 135 9.47 -0.05 12.80
CA THR A 135 9.83 -1.47 12.93
C THR A 135 11.02 -1.79 12.02
N PRO A 136 11.90 -2.73 12.42
CA PRO A 136 13.01 -3.15 11.58
C PRO A 136 12.57 -3.52 10.15
N TYR A 137 11.42 -4.15 10.02
CA TYR A 137 10.82 -4.46 8.71
C TYR A 137 10.60 -3.21 7.85
N MET A 138 9.93 -2.18 8.39
CA MET A 138 9.63 -0.96 7.63
C MET A 138 10.89 -0.20 7.22
N VAL A 139 11.85 -0.09 8.14
CA VAL A 139 13.11 0.63 7.92
C VAL A 139 14.00 -0.13 6.93
N THR A 140 14.18 -1.45 7.10
CA THR A 140 15.00 -2.25 6.19
C THR A 140 14.45 -2.27 4.78
N MET A 141 13.13 -2.33 4.58
CA MET A 141 12.55 -2.28 3.24
C MET A 141 12.86 -0.97 2.52
N VAL A 142 12.92 0.17 3.23
CA VAL A 142 13.36 1.45 2.65
C VAL A 142 14.84 1.41 2.28
N VAL A 143 15.69 0.98 3.22
CA VAL A 143 17.16 1.01 3.07
C VAL A 143 17.63 0.07 1.96
N PHE A 144 17.04 -1.12 1.86
CA PHE A 144 17.46 -2.16 0.90
C PHE A 144 16.73 -2.11 -0.45
N GLY A 145 15.96 -1.05 -0.72
CA GLY A 145 15.37 -0.83 -2.06
C GLY A 145 14.00 -1.46 -2.29
N HIS A 146 13.41 -2.05 -1.26
CA HIS A 146 12.06 -2.64 -1.31
C HIS A 146 10.96 -1.62 -0.90
N GLY A 147 11.10 -0.37 -1.32
CA GLY A 147 10.21 0.72 -0.95
C GLY A 147 8.74 0.48 -1.31
N SER A 148 8.45 -0.22 -2.41
CA SER A 148 7.07 -0.60 -2.77
C SER A 148 6.42 -1.51 -1.73
N GLN A 149 7.19 -2.43 -1.15
CA GLN A 149 6.75 -3.34 -0.10
C GLN A 149 6.40 -2.58 1.18
N MET A 150 7.29 -1.69 1.63
CA MET A 150 7.05 -0.83 2.78
C MET A 150 5.83 0.08 2.54
N MET A 151 5.73 0.72 1.37
CA MET A 151 4.60 1.59 1.04
C MET A 151 3.27 0.83 1.02
N THR A 152 3.25 -0.43 0.57
CA THR A 152 2.07 -1.31 0.66
C THR A 152 1.67 -1.56 2.11
N ALA A 153 2.65 -1.85 2.99
CA ALA A 153 2.42 -2.07 4.41
C ALA A 153 1.94 -0.80 5.14
N ALA A 154 2.34 0.38 4.68
CA ALA A 154 1.92 1.66 5.25
C ALA A 154 0.40 1.90 5.20
N TYR A 155 -0.31 1.26 4.29
CA TYR A 155 -1.77 1.33 4.18
C TYR A 155 -2.50 0.48 5.23
N ILE A 156 -1.87 -0.52 5.82
CA ILE A 156 -2.51 -1.48 6.73
C ILE A 156 -3.31 -0.80 7.85
N PRO A 157 -2.72 0.11 8.67
CA PRO A 157 -3.45 0.70 9.78
C PRO A 157 -4.67 1.52 9.32
N TRP A 158 -4.57 2.20 8.20
CA TRP A 158 -5.67 2.98 7.62
C TRP A 158 -6.82 2.09 7.13
N ILE A 159 -6.49 1.02 6.41
CA ILE A 159 -7.47 0.05 5.91
C ILE A 159 -8.20 -0.61 7.08
N VAL A 160 -7.48 -1.04 8.11
CA VAL A 160 -8.09 -1.62 9.32
C VAL A 160 -8.97 -0.59 10.01
N TRP A 161 -8.51 0.65 10.16
CA TRP A 161 -9.29 1.70 10.79
C TRP A 161 -10.60 1.99 10.06
N PHE A 162 -10.56 2.16 8.74
CA PHE A 162 -11.77 2.42 7.96
C PHE A 162 -12.68 1.19 7.87
N THR A 163 -12.13 -0.02 7.90
CA THR A 163 -12.94 -1.24 8.02
C THR A 163 -13.70 -1.26 9.33
N VAL A 164 -13.04 -1.02 10.46
CA VAL A 164 -13.70 -0.93 11.77
C VAL A 164 -14.77 0.14 11.79
N ARG A 165 -14.48 1.34 11.28
CA ARG A 165 -15.44 2.44 11.18
C ARG A 165 -16.63 2.11 10.31
N LEU A 166 -16.41 1.41 9.19
CA LEU A 166 -17.49 1.01 8.28
C LEU A 166 -18.47 0.07 8.97
N TRP A 167 -17.96 -0.91 9.73
CA TRP A 167 -18.82 -1.82 10.47
C TRP A 167 -19.54 -1.17 11.66
N GLN A 168 -18.92 -0.20 12.32
CA GLN A 168 -19.55 0.55 13.41
C GLN A 168 -20.56 1.60 12.92
N ASN A 169 -20.30 2.23 11.77
CA ASN A 169 -21.15 3.23 11.16
C ASN A 169 -21.18 3.04 9.63
N PRO A 170 -22.07 2.18 9.11
CA PRO A 170 -22.21 1.90 7.68
C PRO A 170 -22.61 3.16 6.89
N SER A 171 -21.65 3.77 6.22
CA SER A 171 -21.84 4.97 5.42
C SER A 171 -21.03 4.92 4.11
N THR A 172 -21.52 5.60 3.08
CA THR A 172 -20.83 5.75 1.80
C THR A 172 -19.48 6.46 1.94
N TRP A 173 -19.35 7.36 2.93
CA TRP A 173 -18.10 8.03 3.25
C TRP A 173 -17.02 7.04 3.72
N ASN A 174 -17.33 6.19 4.70
CA ASN A 174 -16.42 5.17 5.19
C ASN A 174 -16.09 4.13 4.10
N MET A 175 -17.07 3.75 3.30
CA MET A 175 -16.92 2.86 2.15
C MET A 175 -15.99 3.46 1.09
N GLY A 176 -16.17 4.73 0.73
CA GLY A 176 -15.35 5.41 -0.26
C GLY A 176 -13.87 5.50 0.15
N TRP A 177 -13.59 5.87 1.40
CA TRP A 177 -12.22 5.87 1.92
C TRP A 177 -11.62 4.46 1.95
N LEU A 178 -12.38 3.46 2.40
CA LEU A 178 -11.90 2.09 2.38
C LEU A 178 -11.55 1.63 0.96
N ALA A 179 -12.41 1.91 -0.01
CA ALA A 179 -12.19 1.56 -1.42
C ALA A 179 -10.92 2.22 -1.99
N LEU A 180 -10.74 3.53 -1.73
CA LEU A 180 -9.55 4.26 -2.16
C LEU A 180 -8.26 3.68 -1.55
N LEU A 181 -8.26 3.41 -0.24
CA LEU A 181 -7.10 2.88 0.45
C LEU A 181 -6.75 1.47 -0.02
N LEU A 182 -7.75 0.61 -0.26
CA LEU A 182 -7.55 -0.73 -0.83
C LEU A 182 -6.99 -0.64 -2.26
N GLY A 183 -7.55 0.24 -3.09
CA GLY A 183 -7.07 0.45 -4.44
C GLY A 183 -5.64 0.98 -4.48
N PHE A 184 -5.31 1.98 -3.68
CA PHE A 184 -3.95 2.54 -3.61
C PHE A 184 -2.94 1.54 -3.04
N GLN A 185 -3.34 0.71 -2.07
CA GLN A 185 -2.50 -0.37 -1.59
C GLN A 185 -2.17 -1.36 -2.70
N LEU A 186 -3.16 -1.79 -3.48
CA LEU A 186 -2.98 -2.68 -4.62
C LEU A 186 -2.11 -2.07 -5.72
N GLN A 187 -2.25 -0.75 -5.98
CA GLN A 187 -1.42 -0.03 -6.95
C GLN A 187 0.07 0.01 -6.59
N ARG A 188 0.45 -0.32 -5.35
CA ARG A 188 1.87 -0.52 -4.99
C ARG A 188 2.44 -1.85 -5.50
N ALA A 189 1.60 -2.70 -6.08
CA ALA A 189 1.95 -3.97 -6.74
C ALA A 189 2.74 -4.95 -5.87
N HIS A 190 2.58 -4.88 -4.55
CA HIS A 190 3.10 -5.90 -3.64
C HIS A 190 1.96 -6.82 -3.18
N ALA A 191 1.57 -7.74 -4.07
CA ALA A 191 0.38 -8.58 -3.91
C ALA A 191 0.35 -9.37 -2.59
N GLN A 192 1.50 -9.86 -2.12
CA GLN A 192 1.60 -10.64 -0.88
C GLN A 192 1.18 -9.83 0.36
N ILE A 193 1.67 -8.60 0.50
CA ILE A 193 1.32 -7.75 1.65
C ILE A 193 -0.15 -7.32 1.56
N ALA A 194 -0.63 -6.98 0.37
CA ALA A 194 -2.03 -6.68 0.15
C ALA A 194 -2.91 -7.89 0.53
N TYR A 195 -2.55 -9.09 0.10
CA TYR A 195 -3.26 -10.33 0.43
C TYR A 195 -3.40 -10.53 1.96
N TYR A 196 -2.33 -10.34 2.73
CA TYR A 196 -2.41 -10.44 4.19
C TYR A 196 -3.31 -9.38 4.80
N THR A 197 -3.30 -8.16 4.26
CA THR A 197 -4.22 -7.10 4.69
C THR A 197 -5.67 -7.50 4.43
N TRP A 198 -5.96 -8.03 3.25
CA TRP A 198 -7.30 -8.47 2.85
C TRP A 198 -7.78 -9.65 3.70
N MET A 199 -6.90 -10.60 4.00
CA MET A 199 -7.21 -11.69 4.96
C MET A 199 -7.59 -11.13 6.34
N LEU A 200 -6.82 -10.15 6.85
CA LEU A 200 -7.09 -9.54 8.16
C LEU A 200 -8.45 -8.86 8.21
N ILE A 201 -8.77 -8.00 7.22
CA ILE A 201 -10.06 -7.30 7.20
C ILE A 201 -11.22 -8.23 6.88
N GLY A 202 -10.99 -9.28 6.08
CA GLY A 202 -11.96 -10.35 5.82
C GLY A 202 -12.29 -11.14 7.09
N ALA A 203 -11.28 -11.57 7.84
CA ALA A 203 -11.45 -12.27 9.12
C ALA A 203 -12.17 -11.39 10.15
N TYR A 204 -11.78 -10.12 10.27
CA TYR A 204 -12.47 -9.16 11.13
C TYR A 204 -13.94 -9.00 10.74
N SER A 205 -14.23 -8.82 9.46
CA SER A 205 -15.59 -8.66 8.93
C SER A 205 -16.45 -9.91 9.19
N LEU A 206 -15.87 -11.10 9.02
CA LEU A 206 -16.53 -12.36 9.33
C LEU A 206 -16.87 -12.48 10.82
N LEU A 207 -15.95 -12.11 11.71
CA LEU A 207 -16.20 -12.09 13.16
C LEU A 207 -17.33 -11.12 13.53
N VAL A 208 -17.37 -9.93 12.92
CA VAL A 208 -18.45 -8.96 13.16
C VAL A 208 -19.80 -9.53 12.72
N LEU A 209 -19.86 -10.19 11.55
CA LEU A 209 -21.08 -10.81 11.04
C LEU A 209 -21.55 -11.95 11.96
N ILE A 210 -20.66 -12.87 12.33
CA ILE A 210 -20.99 -14.01 13.21
C ILE A 210 -21.52 -13.50 14.55
N ASN A 211 -20.83 -12.54 15.16
CA ASN A 211 -21.26 -11.98 16.44
C ASN A 211 -22.59 -11.23 16.32
N GLY A 212 -22.76 -10.43 15.27
CA GLY A 212 -24.01 -9.70 15.01
C GLY A 212 -25.21 -10.64 14.84
N ILE A 213 -25.03 -11.78 14.17
CA ILE A 213 -26.08 -12.79 14.01
C ILE A 213 -26.39 -13.47 15.36
N ARG A 214 -25.34 -13.83 16.14
CA ARG A 214 -25.49 -14.51 17.44
C ARG A 214 -26.22 -13.67 18.47
N ILE A 215 -25.90 -12.37 18.57
CA ILE A 215 -26.53 -11.46 19.55
C ILE A 215 -27.85 -10.86 19.03
N LYS A 216 -28.38 -11.37 17.90
CA LYS A 216 -29.59 -10.86 17.24
C LYS A 216 -29.55 -9.35 17.00
N GLY A 217 -28.39 -8.86 16.58
CA GLY A 217 -28.20 -7.46 16.20
C GLY A 217 -29.12 -7.03 15.05
N ASP A 218 -29.20 -5.73 14.81
CA ASP A 218 -30.00 -5.20 13.72
C ASP A 218 -29.49 -5.73 12.37
N ARG A 219 -30.28 -6.64 11.77
CA ARG A 219 -29.95 -7.28 10.48
C ARG A 219 -29.84 -6.28 9.32
N SER A 220 -30.59 -5.18 9.40
CA SER A 220 -30.54 -4.13 8.37
C SER A 220 -29.18 -3.43 8.40
N ILE A 221 -28.68 -3.08 9.59
CA ILE A 221 -27.37 -2.45 9.76
C ILE A 221 -26.25 -3.42 9.35
N LEU A 222 -26.34 -4.69 9.74
CA LEU A 222 -25.38 -5.72 9.35
C LEU A 222 -25.36 -5.94 7.84
N GLY A 223 -26.53 -6.06 7.20
CA GLY A 223 -26.64 -6.21 5.74
C GLY A 223 -26.11 -5.00 4.99
N LYS A 224 -26.41 -3.79 5.45
CA LYS A 224 -25.86 -2.56 4.88
C LYS A 224 -24.34 -2.50 5.02
N GLY A 225 -23.80 -2.83 6.20
CA GLY A 225 -22.36 -2.87 6.45
C GLY A 225 -21.65 -3.86 5.53
N PHE A 226 -22.19 -5.06 5.39
CA PHE A 226 -21.66 -6.09 4.50
C PHE A 226 -21.71 -5.65 3.04
N GLY A 227 -22.84 -5.14 2.56
CA GLY A 227 -22.96 -4.67 1.17
C GLY A 227 -21.95 -3.56 0.85
N LEU A 228 -21.80 -2.57 1.74
CA LEU A 228 -20.82 -1.51 1.57
C LEU A 228 -19.37 -2.02 1.64
N PHE A 229 -19.08 -3.00 2.50
CA PHE A 229 -17.75 -3.61 2.58
C PHE A 229 -17.39 -4.34 1.28
N VAL A 230 -18.28 -5.18 0.77
CA VAL A 230 -18.09 -5.89 -0.51
C VAL A 230 -17.92 -4.89 -1.64
N PHE A 231 -18.74 -3.85 -1.68
CA PHE A 231 -18.65 -2.82 -2.72
C PHE A 231 -17.33 -2.03 -2.64
N ALA A 232 -16.83 -1.74 -1.42
CA ALA A 232 -15.51 -1.14 -1.25
C ALA A 232 -14.39 -2.04 -1.79
N CYS A 233 -14.47 -3.35 -1.56
CA CYS A 233 -13.51 -4.32 -2.10
C CYS A 233 -13.56 -4.34 -3.64
N ILE A 234 -14.73 -4.39 -4.24
CA ILE A 234 -14.90 -4.36 -5.70
C ILE A 234 -14.32 -3.08 -6.30
N LEU A 235 -14.63 -1.92 -5.73
CA LEU A 235 -14.08 -0.64 -6.18
C LEU A 235 -12.55 -0.58 -6.01
N GLY A 236 -12.02 -1.10 -4.88
CA GLY A 236 -10.58 -1.16 -4.64
C GLY A 236 -9.85 -2.00 -5.69
N VAL A 237 -10.39 -3.17 -6.05
CA VAL A 237 -9.88 -3.98 -7.17
C VAL A 237 -9.99 -3.21 -8.48
N GLY A 238 -11.15 -2.60 -8.76
CA GLY A 238 -11.38 -1.81 -9.97
C GLY A 238 -10.32 -0.72 -10.20
N LEU A 239 -9.94 0.00 -9.13
CA LEU A 239 -8.89 1.03 -9.17
C LEU A 239 -7.49 0.49 -9.51
N SER A 240 -7.26 -0.80 -9.36
CA SER A 240 -5.97 -1.45 -9.60
C SER A 240 -5.92 -2.29 -10.89
N LEU A 241 -7.01 -2.39 -11.62
CA LEU A 241 -7.11 -3.25 -12.82
C LEU A 241 -6.07 -2.90 -13.89
N LEU A 242 -5.70 -1.63 -14.04
CA LEU A 242 -4.65 -1.21 -14.97
C LEU A 242 -3.29 -1.90 -14.72
N ILE A 243 -3.04 -2.36 -13.50
CA ILE A 243 -1.82 -3.08 -13.13
C ILE A 243 -2.04 -4.58 -13.25
N TYR A 244 -3.16 -5.08 -12.71
CA TYR A 244 -3.35 -6.51 -12.55
C TYR A 244 -3.89 -7.22 -13.80
N LEU A 245 -4.66 -6.56 -14.66
CA LEU A 245 -5.15 -7.19 -15.90
C LEU A 245 -4.00 -7.59 -16.83
N PRO A 246 -3.06 -6.71 -17.19
CA PRO A 246 -1.92 -7.12 -18.02
C PRO A 246 -1.06 -8.20 -17.35
N ALA A 247 -0.85 -8.10 -16.02
CA ALA A 247 -0.09 -9.10 -15.27
C ALA A 247 -0.78 -10.47 -15.31
N MET A 248 -2.11 -10.53 -15.20
CA MET A 248 -2.87 -11.79 -15.30
C MET A 248 -2.81 -12.39 -16.70
N GLU A 249 -2.85 -11.58 -17.75
CA GLU A 249 -2.71 -12.05 -19.13
C GLU A 249 -1.31 -12.63 -19.41
N CYS A 250 -0.26 -12.04 -18.81
CA CYS A 250 1.11 -12.49 -18.98
C CYS A 250 1.48 -13.66 -18.06
N THR A 251 0.81 -13.84 -16.92
CA THR A 251 1.14 -14.87 -15.92
C THR A 251 1.21 -16.29 -16.48
N PRO A 252 0.28 -16.76 -17.36
CA PRO A 252 0.36 -18.10 -17.94
C PRO A 252 1.63 -18.38 -18.75
N PHE A 253 2.26 -17.32 -19.28
CA PHE A 253 3.49 -17.40 -20.08
C PHE A 253 4.75 -17.22 -19.25
N SER A 254 4.62 -16.94 -17.95
CA SER A 254 5.72 -16.72 -17.02
C SER A 254 6.09 -18.01 -16.29
N VAL A 255 7.31 -18.04 -15.71
CA VAL A 255 7.79 -19.11 -14.83
C VAL A 255 6.84 -19.36 -13.64
N ARG A 256 6.06 -18.37 -13.25
CA ARG A 256 5.09 -18.45 -12.14
C ARG A 256 3.71 -18.94 -12.57
N GLY A 257 3.48 -19.09 -13.87
CA GLY A 257 2.20 -19.51 -14.43
C GLY A 257 1.82 -20.97 -14.19
N GLY A 258 2.66 -21.72 -13.50
CA GLY A 258 2.46 -22.96 -12.72
C GLY A 258 1.43 -24.00 -13.20
N SER A 259 0.87 -23.89 -14.40
CA SER A 259 0.01 -24.93 -14.93
C SER A 259 0.86 -26.09 -15.47
N ALA A 260 0.34 -27.30 -15.43
CA ALA A 260 0.94 -28.51 -15.99
C ALA A 260 1.41 -28.38 -17.45
N ASN A 261 1.08 -27.30 -18.12
CA ASN A 261 1.46 -26.94 -19.49
C ASN A 261 2.53 -25.82 -19.56
N GLY A 262 3.08 -25.37 -18.44
CA GLY A 262 4.17 -24.38 -18.42
C GLY A 262 5.46 -24.94 -19.03
N ILE A 263 6.36 -24.04 -19.43
CA ILE A 263 7.66 -24.35 -20.06
C ILE A 263 8.45 -25.43 -19.31
N TYR A 264 8.27 -25.57 -18.00
CA TYR A 264 8.89 -26.61 -17.18
C TYR A 264 8.27 -28.02 -17.37
N SER A 265 7.04 -28.14 -17.85
CA SER A 265 6.46 -29.45 -18.18
C SER A 265 7.03 -30.01 -19.48
N MET A 266 7.65 -29.18 -20.30
CA MET A 266 8.32 -29.61 -21.56
C MET A 266 9.78 -30.06 -21.33
N ALA A 267 10.41 -29.67 -20.22
CA ALA A 267 11.79 -30.07 -19.89
C ALA A 267 11.89 -31.46 -19.23
N GLY A 268 10.76 -32.12 -18.99
CA GLY A 268 10.66 -33.44 -18.35
C GLY A 268 10.04 -34.54 -19.24
N LYS A 269 10.03 -34.37 -20.58
CA LYS A 269 9.68 -35.43 -21.52
C LYS A 269 10.85 -35.79 -22.40
#